data_f824ac39ea31f67910bcb8db85e7b3f1
#
_entry.id   f824ac39ea31f67910bcb8db85e7b3f1
#
_cell.length_a   1.000
_cell.length_b   1.000
_cell.length_c   1.000
_cell.angle_alpha   90.00
_cell.angle_beta   90.00
_cell.angle_gamma   90.00
#
_symmetry.space_group_name_H-M   'P 1'
#
loop_
_entity.id
_entity.type
_entity.pdbx_description
1 polymer ?
#
loop_
_entity_poly.entity_id
_entity_poly.type
_entity_poly.pdbx_seq_one_letter_code
_entity_poly.pdbx_strand_id
1 'polypeptide(L)'
;MSKLPKISVSVEDRLILHLLEQNHQKDRFIVTNLVTRPGIAEACALHAPNVSRSIRKLVSDKIVEEHMRTVKGDSRRQKTWQLTDKGEKIAEDLSKDLGKLKILIRNRNGELLEVLAKNAAYKLESELSLLQILMHALHEGVLTYGDIRFGPIRKKENNESNTNRSLFMSGAYSTYQTQPPQIREIHGRKNESKKLESWYNSSASCIVVTGIAGIGKSTLCAEWLTQKNHQCIWYPCQPWDTELGVTTSLLHALGIRENKDEFKLIETLPLSPRQPLEIDLFRRRIIEFLNVKKIELLFVLDDVHNLPKSSMKFIGALLQISKKTKLRLVLISRKNLNFYDRRDVHTRKNVSELPLNGLTIEELNSWLDNFSKKETPSAEEIHSATGGHPLAVELLEIYGQKIHGDWLRFLDEEILSVLPKSEYELLATLANSERPIPWEKLASISDFEGKPPKQLISHGLLIELNDGFWLHEALRERLLLEVGKVQTSRKEKIN
;
A
#
# COMPACT_ATOMS: atom_id res chain seq x y z
N MET A 1 -14.03 22.62 -11.94
CA MET A 1 -13.59 21.25 -11.58
C MET A 1 -14.67 20.61 -10.75
N SER A 2 -15.34 19.59 -11.24
CA SER A 2 -16.36 18.86 -10.46
C SER A 2 -15.66 18.15 -9.31
N LYS A 3 -16.15 18.34 -8.08
CA LYS A 3 -15.69 17.59 -6.91
C LYS A 3 -15.89 16.11 -7.22
N LEU A 4 -14.81 15.32 -7.10
CA LEU A 4 -14.89 13.86 -7.15
C LEU A 4 -15.99 13.37 -6.20
N PRO A 5 -16.88 12.48 -6.63
CA PRO A 5 -17.91 11.96 -5.74
C PRO A 5 -17.23 11.23 -4.58
N LYS A 6 -17.58 11.62 -3.35
CA LYS A 6 -17.10 10.98 -2.14
C LYS A 6 -17.78 9.62 -2.04
N ILE A 7 -17.10 8.55 -2.47
CA ILE A 7 -17.57 7.18 -2.33
C ILE A 7 -17.29 6.76 -0.89
N SER A 8 -18.27 6.26 -0.18
CA SER A 8 -18.12 5.68 1.15
C SER A 8 -18.73 4.28 1.14
N VAL A 9 -17.93 3.27 1.41
CA VAL A 9 -18.36 1.87 1.56
C VAL A 9 -17.88 1.39 2.92
N SER A 10 -18.79 1.12 3.82
CA SER A 10 -18.45 0.69 5.17
C SER A 10 -17.80 -0.70 5.19
N VAL A 11 -17.16 -1.06 6.30
CA VAL A 11 -16.61 -2.40 6.50
C VAL A 11 -17.70 -3.47 6.38
N GLU A 12 -18.86 -3.20 6.91
CA GLU A 12 -20.01 -4.12 6.87
C GLU A 12 -20.54 -4.29 5.45
N ASP A 13 -20.62 -3.21 4.66
CA ASP A 13 -21.02 -3.27 3.25
C ASP A 13 -20.08 -4.13 2.42
N ARG A 14 -18.77 -4.03 2.65
CA ARG A 14 -17.77 -4.87 1.98
C ARG A 14 -17.98 -6.35 2.29
N LEU A 15 -18.22 -6.67 3.56
CA LEU A 15 -18.48 -8.04 4.00
C LEU A 15 -19.75 -8.60 3.38
N ILE A 16 -20.84 -7.83 3.37
CA ILE A 16 -22.13 -8.21 2.82
C ILE A 16 -22.01 -8.43 1.30
N LEU A 17 -21.39 -7.50 0.56
CA LEU A 17 -21.17 -7.67 -0.88
C LEU A 17 -20.30 -8.88 -1.19
N HIS A 18 -19.22 -9.09 -0.45
CA HIS A 18 -18.36 -10.25 -0.66
C HIS A 18 -19.10 -11.56 -0.41
N LEU A 19 -19.89 -11.66 0.66
CA LEU A 19 -20.67 -12.86 0.94
C LEU A 19 -21.78 -13.08 -0.11
N LEU A 20 -22.36 -12.00 -0.66
CA LEU A 20 -23.30 -12.10 -1.79
C LEU A 20 -22.61 -12.70 -3.03
N GLU A 21 -21.40 -12.29 -3.35
CA GLU A 21 -20.61 -12.87 -4.45
C GLU A 21 -20.31 -14.35 -4.22
N GLN A 22 -20.20 -14.77 -2.96
CA GLN A 22 -19.96 -16.16 -2.58
C GLN A 22 -21.26 -16.95 -2.34
N ASN A 23 -22.44 -16.39 -2.63
CA ASN A 23 -23.74 -17.03 -2.34
C ASN A 23 -23.94 -18.36 -3.06
N HIS A 24 -23.24 -18.59 -4.17
CA HIS A 24 -23.19 -19.87 -4.87
C HIS A 24 -22.63 -21.03 -4.01
N GLN A 25 -21.98 -20.72 -2.86
CA GLN A 25 -21.46 -21.68 -1.89
C GLN A 25 -22.38 -21.86 -0.67
N LYS A 26 -23.55 -21.18 -0.64
CA LYS A 26 -24.52 -21.31 0.43
C LYS A 26 -24.92 -22.78 0.57
N ASP A 27 -25.00 -23.25 1.80
CA ASP A 27 -25.39 -24.61 2.20
C ASP A 27 -24.54 -25.77 1.65
N ARG A 28 -23.40 -25.47 1.01
CA ARG A 28 -22.48 -26.50 0.55
C ARG A 28 -21.66 -27.08 1.71
N PHE A 29 -21.42 -28.38 1.67
CA PHE A 29 -20.62 -29.11 2.67
C PHE A 29 -19.12 -28.76 2.57
N ILE A 30 -18.63 -28.59 1.35
CA ILE A 30 -17.25 -28.21 1.05
C ILE A 30 -17.29 -26.82 0.39
N VAL A 31 -16.58 -25.88 1.02
CA VAL A 31 -16.53 -24.47 0.59
C VAL A 31 -15.11 -24.04 0.29
N THR A 32 -14.98 -22.91 -0.35
CA THR A 32 -13.65 -22.31 -0.60
C THR A 32 -13.16 -21.52 0.60
N ASN A 33 -11.87 -21.18 0.63
CA ASN A 33 -11.29 -20.32 1.66
C ASN A 33 -11.94 -18.91 1.70
N LEU A 34 -12.57 -18.47 0.62
CA LEU A 34 -13.18 -17.14 0.48
C LEU A 34 -14.29 -16.86 1.51
N VAL A 35 -14.91 -17.87 2.09
CA VAL A 35 -15.92 -17.73 3.15
C VAL A 35 -15.38 -17.97 4.55
N THR A 36 -14.05 -18.08 4.70
CA THR A 36 -13.37 -18.14 5.99
C THR A 36 -12.87 -16.73 6.41
N ARG A 37 -12.53 -16.56 7.69
CA ARG A 37 -12.01 -15.27 8.18
C ARG A 37 -10.80 -14.75 7.40
N PRO A 38 -9.77 -15.55 7.12
CA PRO A 38 -8.65 -15.09 6.30
C PRO A 38 -9.05 -14.72 4.87
N GLY A 39 -9.87 -15.55 4.23
CA GLY A 39 -10.29 -15.28 2.85
C GLY A 39 -11.19 -14.06 2.72
N ILE A 40 -12.08 -13.83 3.69
CA ILE A 40 -12.90 -12.62 3.76
C ILE A 40 -12.01 -11.39 4.01
N ALA A 41 -11.04 -11.47 4.92
CA ALA A 41 -10.12 -10.38 5.20
C ALA A 41 -9.33 -9.97 3.95
N GLU A 42 -8.83 -10.95 3.22
CA GLU A 42 -8.12 -10.74 1.96
C GLU A 42 -9.02 -10.13 0.88
N ALA A 43 -10.19 -10.73 0.65
CA ALA A 43 -11.10 -10.28 -0.40
C ALA A 43 -11.69 -8.89 -0.16
N CYS A 44 -11.90 -8.50 1.09
CA CYS A 44 -12.43 -7.20 1.48
C CYS A 44 -11.35 -6.15 1.78
N ALA A 45 -10.07 -6.49 1.64
CA ALA A 45 -8.94 -5.64 2.03
C ALA A 45 -9.05 -5.13 3.48
N LEU A 46 -9.29 -6.06 4.42
CA LEU A 46 -9.50 -5.77 5.84
C LEU A 46 -8.49 -6.51 6.71
N HIS A 47 -8.17 -5.92 7.86
CA HIS A 47 -7.45 -6.65 8.90
C HIS A 47 -8.36 -7.68 9.58
N ALA A 48 -7.84 -8.88 9.86
CA ALA A 48 -8.59 -9.98 10.45
C ALA A 48 -9.35 -9.64 11.76
N PRO A 49 -8.84 -8.80 12.68
CA PRO A 49 -9.61 -8.32 13.84
C PRO A 49 -10.86 -7.54 13.49
N ASN A 50 -10.80 -6.69 12.44
CA ASN A 50 -11.95 -5.90 11.98
C ASN A 50 -13.03 -6.80 11.39
N VAL A 51 -12.63 -7.80 10.58
CA VAL A 51 -13.55 -8.83 10.07
C VAL A 51 -14.27 -9.51 11.23
N SER A 52 -13.54 -9.95 12.26
CA SER A 52 -14.15 -10.65 13.42
C SER A 52 -15.14 -9.79 14.20
N ARG A 53 -14.90 -8.47 14.27
CA ARG A 53 -15.81 -7.53 14.95
C ARG A 53 -17.08 -7.32 14.14
N SER A 54 -16.95 -7.00 12.87
CA SER A 54 -18.09 -6.71 11.99
C SER A 54 -18.92 -7.96 11.71
N ILE A 55 -18.31 -9.13 11.54
CA ILE A 55 -19.05 -10.40 11.39
C ILE A 55 -19.88 -10.69 12.62
N ARG A 56 -19.35 -10.52 13.84
CA ARG A 56 -20.13 -10.73 15.08
C ARG A 56 -21.36 -9.85 15.12
N LYS A 57 -21.26 -8.59 14.69
CA LYS A 57 -22.40 -7.68 14.58
C LYS A 57 -23.41 -8.19 13.55
N LEU A 58 -22.95 -8.54 12.34
CA LEU A 58 -23.84 -9.07 11.28
C LEU A 58 -24.53 -10.38 11.67
N VAL A 59 -23.86 -11.22 12.48
CA VAL A 59 -24.49 -12.44 13.04
C VAL A 59 -25.53 -12.07 14.10
N SER A 60 -25.26 -11.12 15.00
CA SER A 60 -26.25 -10.64 15.98
C SER A 60 -27.49 -10.04 15.31
N ASP A 61 -27.31 -9.37 14.18
CA ASP A 61 -28.39 -8.74 13.39
C ASP A 61 -29.12 -9.74 12.47
N LYS A 62 -28.72 -11.03 12.54
CA LYS A 62 -29.28 -12.12 11.73
C LYS A 62 -29.16 -11.88 10.21
N ILE A 63 -28.10 -11.19 9.79
CA ILE A 63 -27.77 -10.95 8.38
C ILE A 63 -26.83 -12.04 7.87
N VAL A 64 -25.93 -12.52 8.74
CA VAL A 64 -24.93 -13.55 8.44
C VAL A 64 -25.09 -14.68 9.45
N GLU A 65 -24.83 -15.91 9.03
CA GLU A 65 -24.76 -17.08 9.90
C GLU A 65 -23.42 -17.78 9.81
N GLU A 66 -23.03 -18.42 10.91
CA GLU A 66 -21.76 -19.10 11.07
C GLU A 66 -21.96 -20.62 11.00
N HIS A 67 -21.13 -21.28 10.22
CA HIS A 67 -21.13 -22.74 10.06
C HIS A 67 -19.72 -23.33 10.21
N MET A 68 -19.64 -24.56 10.73
CA MET A 68 -18.40 -25.35 10.74
C MET A 68 -18.37 -26.25 9.49
N ARG A 69 -17.56 -25.86 8.48
CA ARG A 69 -17.51 -26.58 7.19
C ARG A 69 -16.09 -27.00 6.82
N THR A 70 -16.02 -27.99 5.92
CA THR A 70 -14.75 -28.39 5.31
C THR A 70 -14.34 -27.38 4.26
N VAL A 71 -13.12 -26.85 4.37
CA VAL A 71 -12.56 -25.91 3.40
C VAL A 71 -11.71 -26.68 2.40
N LYS A 72 -11.93 -26.45 1.12
CA LYS A 72 -11.18 -27.14 0.05
C LYS A 72 -9.67 -26.89 0.22
N GLY A 73 -8.92 -27.96 0.41
CA GLY A 73 -7.47 -27.92 0.61
C GLY A 73 -7.04 -27.88 2.08
N ASP A 74 -7.98 -27.97 3.02
CA ASP A 74 -7.68 -28.13 4.45
C ASP A 74 -8.30 -29.44 4.98
N SER A 75 -7.57 -30.12 5.85
CA SER A 75 -8.04 -31.37 6.48
C SER A 75 -8.98 -31.12 7.66
N ARG A 76 -9.09 -29.88 8.16
CA ARG A 76 -9.87 -29.53 9.35
C ARG A 76 -11.10 -28.70 8.97
N ARG A 77 -12.19 -28.90 9.69
CA ARG A 77 -13.34 -28.01 9.59
C ARG A 77 -12.99 -26.63 10.15
N GLN A 78 -13.39 -25.58 9.44
CA GLN A 78 -13.19 -24.21 9.84
C GLN A 78 -14.51 -23.45 10.00
N LYS A 79 -14.48 -22.38 10.75
CA LYS A 79 -15.58 -21.41 10.80
C LYS A 79 -15.70 -20.72 9.45
N THR A 80 -16.88 -20.76 8.89
CA THR A 80 -17.25 -20.15 7.60
C THR A 80 -18.54 -19.38 7.79
N TRP A 81 -18.76 -18.39 6.95
CA TRP A 81 -19.91 -17.51 7.03
C TRP A 81 -20.66 -17.46 5.70
N GLN A 82 -21.97 -17.34 5.78
CA GLN A 82 -22.85 -17.15 4.65
C GLN A 82 -23.97 -16.17 5.00
N LEU A 83 -24.66 -15.64 3.98
CA LEU A 83 -25.83 -14.79 4.18
C LEU A 83 -27.03 -15.64 4.57
N THR A 84 -27.86 -15.11 5.49
CA THR A 84 -29.20 -15.61 5.73
C THR A 84 -30.14 -15.15 4.60
N ASP A 85 -31.35 -15.68 4.51
CA ASP A 85 -32.36 -15.23 3.53
C ASP A 85 -32.71 -13.74 3.71
N LYS A 86 -32.69 -13.25 4.95
CA LYS A 86 -32.79 -11.82 5.27
C LYS A 86 -31.57 -11.07 4.77
N GLY A 87 -30.38 -11.63 4.99
CA GLY A 87 -29.10 -11.07 4.58
C GLY A 87 -28.98 -10.96 3.07
N GLU A 88 -29.47 -11.93 2.32
CA GLU A 88 -29.48 -11.89 0.84
C GLU A 88 -30.27 -10.72 0.29
N LYS A 89 -31.49 -10.50 0.81
CA LYS A 89 -32.32 -9.36 0.39
C LYS A 89 -31.63 -8.03 0.67
N ILE A 90 -31.05 -7.88 1.87
CA ILE A 90 -30.27 -6.68 2.24
C ILE A 90 -29.06 -6.53 1.30
N ALA A 91 -28.36 -7.61 1.00
CA ALA A 91 -27.18 -7.60 0.14
C ALA A 91 -27.52 -7.23 -1.32
N GLU A 92 -28.64 -7.74 -1.84
CA GLU A 92 -29.14 -7.38 -3.17
C GLU A 92 -29.51 -5.90 -3.27
N ASP A 93 -30.22 -5.37 -2.29
CA ASP A 93 -30.61 -3.97 -2.26
C ASP A 93 -29.36 -3.06 -2.09
N LEU A 94 -28.45 -3.43 -1.21
CA LEU A 94 -27.15 -2.75 -1.07
C LEU A 94 -26.36 -2.77 -2.39
N SER A 95 -26.30 -3.90 -3.07
CA SER A 95 -25.64 -4.04 -4.37
C SER A 95 -26.27 -3.15 -5.44
N LYS A 96 -27.61 -3.06 -5.48
CA LYS A 96 -28.32 -2.15 -6.39
C LYS A 96 -27.99 -0.69 -6.10
N ASP A 97 -27.99 -0.29 -4.83
CA ASP A 97 -27.75 1.10 -4.44
C ASP A 97 -26.29 1.51 -4.64
N LEU A 98 -25.33 0.69 -4.23
CA LEU A 98 -23.91 0.95 -4.49
C LEU A 98 -23.59 0.88 -5.99
N GLY A 99 -24.29 0.07 -6.74
CA GLY A 99 -24.18 0.00 -8.21
C GLY A 99 -24.60 1.27 -8.94
N LYS A 100 -25.42 2.14 -8.29
CA LYS A 100 -25.83 3.46 -8.82
C LYS A 100 -24.81 4.56 -8.56
N LEU A 101 -23.79 4.31 -7.74
CA LEU A 101 -22.75 5.30 -7.49
C LEU A 101 -22.02 5.63 -8.78
N LYS A 102 -21.77 6.91 -8.97
CA LYS A 102 -20.96 7.41 -10.08
C LYS A 102 -19.50 7.34 -9.73
N ILE A 103 -18.75 6.73 -10.60
CA ILE A 103 -17.29 6.59 -10.49
C ILE A 103 -16.62 7.07 -11.76
N LEU A 104 -15.37 7.50 -11.62
CA LEU A 104 -14.55 7.88 -12.76
C LEU A 104 -13.75 6.67 -13.23
N ILE A 105 -13.81 6.39 -14.51
CA ILE A 105 -12.99 5.38 -15.17
C ILE A 105 -12.20 6.02 -16.31
N ARG A 106 -11.03 5.46 -16.59
CA ARG A 106 -10.27 5.75 -17.80
C ARG A 106 -10.31 4.52 -18.68
N ASN A 107 -10.96 4.64 -19.83
CA ASN A 107 -11.11 3.53 -20.76
C ASN A 107 -9.78 3.17 -21.46
N ARG A 108 -9.81 2.15 -22.30
CA ARG A 108 -8.65 1.66 -23.08
C ARG A 108 -8.03 2.75 -23.97
N ASN A 109 -8.83 3.71 -24.41
CA ASN A 109 -8.37 4.81 -25.28
C ASN A 109 -7.80 6.00 -24.46
N GLY A 110 -7.75 5.88 -23.12
CA GLY A 110 -7.28 6.94 -22.23
C GLY A 110 -8.32 8.01 -21.90
N GLU A 111 -9.57 7.87 -22.37
CA GLU A 111 -10.63 8.83 -22.11
C GLU A 111 -11.18 8.69 -20.70
N LEU A 112 -11.37 9.80 -19.99
CA LEU A 112 -11.95 9.86 -18.67
C LEU A 112 -13.48 9.89 -18.78
N LEU A 113 -14.14 8.88 -18.25
CA LEU A 113 -15.60 8.72 -18.29
C LEU A 113 -16.19 8.63 -16.89
N GLU A 114 -17.29 9.33 -16.63
CA GLU A 114 -18.11 9.12 -15.45
C GLU A 114 -19.16 8.06 -15.75
N VAL A 115 -19.14 6.95 -15.01
CA VAL A 115 -20.05 5.82 -15.23
C VAL A 115 -20.67 5.37 -13.91
N LEU A 116 -21.78 4.64 -13.98
CA LEU A 116 -22.33 3.95 -12.82
C LEU A 116 -21.44 2.75 -12.46
N ALA A 117 -21.19 2.53 -11.17
CA ALA A 117 -20.31 1.45 -10.69
C ALA A 117 -20.69 0.08 -11.28
N LYS A 118 -21.98 -0.23 -11.39
CA LYS A 118 -22.47 -1.47 -12.00
C LYS A 118 -22.07 -1.65 -13.48
N ASN A 119 -21.79 -0.55 -14.19
CA ASN A 119 -21.47 -0.58 -15.62
C ASN A 119 -19.95 -0.50 -15.86
N ALA A 120 -19.16 -0.24 -14.82
CA ALA A 120 -17.73 0.00 -14.96
C ALA A 120 -16.97 -1.23 -15.47
N ALA A 121 -17.29 -2.42 -14.98
CA ALA A 121 -16.66 -3.66 -15.44
C ALA A 121 -16.86 -3.85 -16.96
N TYR A 122 -18.08 -3.64 -17.44
CA TYR A 122 -18.39 -3.73 -18.87
C TYR A 122 -17.63 -2.71 -19.70
N LYS A 123 -17.58 -1.44 -19.22
CA LYS A 123 -16.89 -0.35 -19.91
C LYS A 123 -15.37 -0.52 -19.93
N LEU A 124 -14.82 -1.24 -18.94
CA LEU A 124 -13.42 -1.58 -18.84
C LEU A 124 -13.07 -2.94 -19.45
N GLU A 125 -14.04 -3.61 -20.07
CA GLU A 125 -13.86 -4.96 -20.63
C GLU A 125 -13.27 -5.94 -19.59
N SER A 126 -13.72 -5.84 -18.34
CA SER A 126 -13.16 -6.59 -17.20
C SER A 126 -14.20 -7.48 -16.53
N GLU A 127 -13.75 -8.51 -15.81
CA GLU A 127 -14.60 -9.38 -14.98
C GLU A 127 -14.60 -8.94 -13.51
N LEU A 128 -14.28 -7.67 -13.21
CA LEU A 128 -14.26 -7.16 -11.86
C LEU A 128 -15.67 -7.21 -11.24
N SER A 129 -15.72 -7.63 -9.99
CA SER A 129 -16.94 -7.56 -9.20
C SER A 129 -17.25 -6.12 -8.78
N LEU A 130 -18.50 -5.87 -8.36
CA LEU A 130 -18.90 -4.55 -7.86
C LEU A 130 -18.05 -4.15 -6.66
N LEU A 131 -17.78 -5.06 -5.73
CA LEU A 131 -16.91 -4.81 -4.58
C LEU A 131 -15.52 -4.37 -5.02
N GLN A 132 -14.91 -5.09 -5.96
CA GLN A 132 -13.58 -4.76 -6.48
C GLN A 132 -13.55 -3.37 -7.13
N ILE A 133 -14.55 -3.05 -7.94
CA ILE A 133 -14.69 -1.72 -8.57
C ILE A 133 -14.78 -0.61 -7.53
N LEU A 134 -15.62 -0.80 -6.52
CA LEU A 134 -15.81 0.20 -5.46
C LEU A 134 -14.55 0.37 -4.61
N MET A 135 -13.85 -0.72 -4.31
CA MET A 135 -12.59 -0.66 -3.57
C MET A 135 -11.51 0.11 -4.32
N HIS A 136 -11.38 -0.10 -5.63
CA HIS A 136 -10.47 0.67 -6.47
C HIS A 136 -10.84 2.15 -6.52
N ALA A 137 -12.12 2.45 -6.75
CA ALA A 137 -12.61 3.82 -6.82
C ALA A 137 -12.42 4.58 -5.49
N LEU A 138 -12.50 3.89 -4.35
CA LEU A 138 -12.22 4.46 -3.02
C LEU A 138 -10.76 4.84 -2.83
N HIS A 139 -9.84 4.02 -3.31
CA HIS A 139 -8.42 4.22 -3.05
C HIS A 139 -7.73 5.14 -4.05
N GLU A 140 -8.15 5.12 -5.30
CA GLU A 140 -7.45 5.78 -6.41
C GLU A 140 -8.26 6.92 -7.05
N GLY A 141 -9.53 7.05 -6.69
CA GLY A 141 -10.43 8.09 -7.22
C GLY A 141 -10.81 7.89 -8.70
N VAL A 142 -9.92 7.33 -9.50
CA VAL A 142 -10.15 7.01 -10.93
C VAL A 142 -9.71 5.58 -11.18
N LEU A 143 -10.61 4.76 -11.71
CA LEU A 143 -10.30 3.39 -12.11
C LEU A 143 -9.83 3.41 -13.57
N THR A 144 -8.59 3.06 -13.84
CA THR A 144 -8.06 3.04 -15.20
C THR A 144 -8.02 1.62 -15.76
N TYR A 145 -8.12 1.49 -17.08
CA TYR A 145 -7.99 0.19 -17.75
C TYR A 145 -6.64 -0.49 -17.44
N GLY A 146 -5.59 0.30 -17.25
CA GLY A 146 -4.28 -0.20 -16.86
C GLY A 146 -4.14 -0.53 -15.38
N ASP A 147 -5.00 0.02 -14.52
CA ASP A 147 -4.96 -0.13 -13.05
C ASP A 147 -5.87 -1.26 -12.56
N ILE A 148 -6.50 -2.00 -13.47
CA ILE A 148 -7.39 -3.10 -13.12
C ILE A 148 -6.57 -4.21 -12.49
N ARG A 149 -6.73 -4.36 -11.19
CA ARG A 149 -5.97 -5.28 -10.35
C ARG A 149 -6.66 -6.64 -10.25
N PHE A 150 -5.82 -7.66 -10.06
CA PHE A 150 -6.29 -9.02 -9.92
C PHE A 150 -7.33 -9.18 -8.80
N GLY A 151 -8.55 -9.47 -9.21
CA GLY A 151 -9.40 -10.32 -8.41
C GLY A 151 -8.92 -11.77 -8.45
N PRO A 152 -9.43 -12.65 -7.58
CA PRO A 152 -9.15 -14.08 -7.69
C PRO A 152 -9.47 -14.55 -9.10
N ILE A 153 -8.49 -15.16 -9.77
CA ILE A 153 -8.62 -15.69 -11.13
C ILE A 153 -9.81 -16.68 -11.13
N ARG A 154 -10.95 -16.28 -11.64
CA ARG A 154 -12.06 -17.20 -11.86
C ARG A 154 -11.73 -18.02 -13.09
N LYS A 155 -11.37 -19.30 -12.91
CA LYS A 155 -11.42 -20.26 -13.99
C LYS A 155 -12.88 -20.34 -14.48
N LYS A 156 -13.15 -20.00 -15.72
CA LYS A 156 -14.24 -20.66 -16.42
C LYS A 156 -13.89 -22.14 -16.46
N GLU A 157 -14.67 -22.96 -15.77
CA GLU A 157 -14.66 -24.41 -15.95
C GLU A 157 -15.27 -24.70 -17.35
N ASN A 158 -14.47 -24.54 -18.36
CA ASN A 158 -14.72 -25.23 -19.61
C ASN A 158 -13.93 -26.53 -19.56
N ASN A 159 -14.67 -27.64 -19.55
CA ASN A 159 -14.19 -28.99 -19.77
C ASN A 159 -13.56 -29.08 -21.16
N GLU A 160 -12.33 -28.67 -21.30
CA GLU A 160 -11.48 -29.10 -22.40
C GLU A 160 -10.04 -29.24 -21.87
N SER A 161 -9.64 -30.50 -21.91
CA SER A 161 -8.32 -31.02 -21.64
C SER A 161 -7.31 -30.52 -22.69
N ASN A 162 -6.97 -29.26 -22.67
CA ASN A 162 -5.79 -28.79 -23.38
C ASN A 162 -5.11 -27.71 -22.54
N THR A 163 -3.94 -28.08 -22.03
CA THR A 163 -3.05 -27.35 -21.15
C THR A 163 -2.38 -26.16 -21.83
N ASN A 164 -3.10 -25.29 -22.47
CA ASN A 164 -2.60 -23.99 -22.82
C ASN A 164 -2.69 -23.09 -21.58
N ARG A 165 -1.61 -23.09 -20.78
CA ARG A 165 -1.40 -22.06 -19.76
C ARG A 165 -1.18 -20.74 -20.47
N SER A 166 -2.25 -20.01 -20.75
CA SER A 166 -2.11 -18.59 -21.04
C SER A 166 -2.04 -17.82 -19.73
N LEU A 167 -1.32 -16.73 -19.71
CA LEU A 167 -1.51 -15.70 -18.70
C LEU A 167 -2.92 -15.16 -18.89
N PHE A 168 -3.91 -15.90 -18.38
CA PHE A 168 -5.26 -15.39 -18.28
C PHE A 168 -5.29 -14.31 -17.22
N MET A 169 -4.98 -13.16 -17.73
CA MET A 169 -5.24 -11.92 -17.12
C MET A 169 -6.64 -11.54 -17.59
N SER A 170 -7.67 -12.18 -17.04
CA SER A 170 -9.03 -11.77 -17.31
C SER A 170 -9.24 -10.34 -16.87
N GLY A 171 -8.99 -9.39 -17.73
CA GLY A 171 -9.16 -7.96 -17.52
C GLY A 171 -8.32 -7.32 -16.39
N ALA A 172 -7.65 -8.10 -15.60
CA ALA A 172 -6.85 -7.64 -14.49
C ALA A 172 -5.40 -7.57 -14.93
N TYR A 173 -5.14 -6.75 -15.89
CA TYR A 173 -3.77 -6.39 -16.16
C TYR A 173 -3.29 -5.56 -15.01
N SER A 174 -2.22 -6.04 -14.53
CA SER A 174 -1.30 -5.38 -13.69
C SER A 174 -1.53 -3.90 -13.58
N THR A 175 -1.44 -3.46 -12.39
CA THR A 175 -1.28 -2.07 -12.01
C THR A 175 0.07 -1.50 -12.42
N TYR A 176 0.92 -2.28 -13.11
CA TYR A 176 2.19 -1.77 -13.57
C TYR A 176 2.02 -0.71 -14.64
N GLN A 177 2.91 0.23 -14.63
CA GLN A 177 3.08 1.25 -15.65
C GLN A 177 4.43 1.05 -16.33
N THR A 178 4.50 1.25 -17.63
CA THR A 178 5.77 1.16 -18.38
C THR A 178 6.59 2.44 -18.29
N GLN A 179 6.02 3.46 -17.70
CA GLN A 179 6.66 4.73 -17.39
C GLN A 179 6.31 5.13 -15.95
N PRO A 180 7.11 5.99 -15.32
CA PRO A 180 6.78 6.49 -14.00
C PRO A 180 5.47 7.28 -14.03
N PRO A 181 4.72 7.32 -12.91
CA PRO A 181 3.49 8.09 -12.81
C PRO A 181 3.79 9.59 -13.04
N GLN A 182 2.86 10.29 -13.69
CA GLN A 182 2.94 11.73 -13.80
C GLN A 182 2.75 12.36 -12.43
N ILE A 183 3.66 13.23 -12.08
CA ILE A 183 3.66 13.95 -10.82
C ILE A 183 3.61 15.46 -11.08
N ARG A 184 3.23 16.21 -10.04
CA ARG A 184 3.40 17.65 -10.02
C ARG A 184 4.88 18.01 -9.83
N GLU A 185 5.21 19.27 -10.04
CA GLU A 185 6.54 19.79 -9.78
C GLU A 185 7.03 19.43 -8.38
N ILE A 186 8.27 18.95 -8.29
CA ILE A 186 8.92 18.63 -7.02
C ILE A 186 9.76 19.81 -6.56
N HIS A 187 9.67 20.12 -5.28
CA HIS A 187 10.48 21.19 -4.67
C HIS A 187 11.59 20.57 -3.81
N GLY A 188 12.79 21.10 -3.95
CA GLY A 188 13.96 20.60 -3.21
C GLY A 188 14.47 19.24 -3.70
N ARG A 189 14.93 18.39 -2.80
CA ARG A 189 15.38 17.00 -3.03
C ARG A 189 16.56 16.83 -3.99
N LYS A 190 17.31 17.88 -4.26
CA LYS A 190 18.46 17.82 -5.18
C LYS A 190 19.54 16.82 -4.72
N ASN A 191 19.76 16.71 -3.42
CA ASN A 191 20.75 15.80 -2.84
C ASN A 191 20.30 14.34 -2.95
N GLU A 192 19.04 14.06 -2.69
CA GLU A 192 18.44 12.73 -2.80
C GLU A 192 18.39 12.27 -4.26
N SER A 193 18.05 13.16 -5.19
CA SER A 193 18.11 12.90 -6.62
C SER A 193 19.52 12.55 -7.08
N LYS A 194 20.56 13.28 -6.61
CA LYS A 194 21.97 12.94 -6.87
C LYS A 194 22.35 11.57 -6.28
N LYS A 195 21.82 11.20 -5.11
CA LYS A 195 22.05 9.87 -4.54
C LYS A 195 21.41 8.76 -5.37
N LEU A 196 20.21 8.95 -5.91
CA LEU A 196 19.58 8.03 -6.85
C LEU A 196 20.44 7.85 -8.11
N GLU A 197 20.93 8.93 -8.68
CA GLU A 197 21.81 8.91 -9.84
C GLU A 197 23.16 8.19 -9.54
N SER A 198 23.75 8.49 -8.38
CA SER A 198 24.98 7.81 -7.93
C SER A 198 24.77 6.32 -7.74
N TRP A 199 23.62 5.91 -7.17
CA TRP A 199 23.25 4.52 -7.06
C TRP A 199 23.07 3.87 -8.43
N TYR A 200 22.36 4.50 -9.35
CA TYR A 200 22.12 3.96 -10.69
C TYR A 200 23.42 3.69 -11.44
N ASN A 201 24.43 4.53 -11.25
CA ASN A 201 25.75 4.37 -11.85
C ASN A 201 26.70 3.47 -11.03
N SER A 202 26.25 2.96 -9.88
CA SER A 202 27.05 2.08 -9.01
C SER A 202 26.86 0.60 -9.34
N SER A 203 27.62 -0.26 -8.64
CA SER A 203 27.46 -1.73 -8.72
C SER A 203 26.26 -2.25 -7.92
N ALA A 204 25.64 -1.44 -7.04
CA ALA A 204 24.49 -1.86 -6.24
C ALA A 204 23.27 -2.03 -7.14
N SER A 205 22.72 -3.22 -7.20
CA SER A 205 21.60 -3.55 -8.09
C SER A 205 20.22 -3.20 -7.50
N CYS A 206 20.16 -2.84 -6.22
CA CYS A 206 18.92 -2.50 -5.53
C CYS A 206 19.10 -1.21 -4.71
N ILE A 207 18.07 -0.35 -4.72
CA ILE A 207 17.95 0.76 -3.77
C ILE A 207 16.62 0.66 -3.02
N VAL A 208 16.68 0.93 -1.72
CA VAL A 208 15.50 0.94 -0.83
C VAL A 208 15.29 2.38 -0.36
N VAL A 209 14.21 3.00 -0.83
CA VAL A 209 13.81 4.36 -0.46
C VAL A 209 12.79 4.26 0.67
N THR A 210 13.14 4.79 1.84
CA THR A 210 12.29 4.71 3.03
C THR A 210 11.89 6.09 3.55
N GLY A 211 10.81 6.17 4.30
CA GLY A 211 10.32 7.39 4.93
C GLY A 211 8.82 7.29 5.21
N ILE A 212 8.31 8.17 6.06
CA ILE A 212 6.90 8.19 6.44
C ILE A 212 5.97 8.45 5.24
N ALA A 213 4.68 8.21 5.43
CA ALA A 213 3.66 8.54 4.44
C ALA A 213 3.76 10.04 4.07
N GLY A 214 3.47 10.38 2.81
CA GLY A 214 3.46 11.78 2.35
C GLY A 214 4.81 12.51 2.27
N ILE A 215 5.94 11.87 2.65
CA ILE A 215 7.27 12.49 2.62
C ILE A 215 7.86 12.70 1.21
N GLY A 216 7.17 12.22 0.18
CA GLY A 216 7.57 12.42 -1.21
C GLY A 216 8.45 11.32 -1.81
N LYS A 217 8.44 10.08 -1.28
CA LYS A 217 9.23 8.95 -1.80
C LYS A 217 8.93 8.61 -3.26
N SER A 218 7.67 8.35 -3.55
CA SER A 218 7.21 7.99 -4.90
C SER A 218 7.41 9.16 -5.87
N THR A 219 7.13 10.39 -5.41
CA THR A 219 7.34 11.63 -6.16
C THR A 219 8.80 11.81 -6.56
N LEU A 220 9.74 11.65 -5.61
CA LEU A 220 11.17 11.74 -5.88
C LEU A 220 11.63 10.72 -6.92
N CYS A 221 11.23 9.46 -6.76
CA CYS A 221 11.61 8.39 -7.68
C CYS A 221 11.03 8.62 -9.08
N ALA A 222 9.76 9.02 -9.17
CA ALA A 222 9.09 9.28 -10.44
C ALA A 222 9.71 10.49 -11.16
N GLU A 223 10.00 11.57 -10.44
CA GLU A 223 10.69 12.75 -11.00
C GLU A 223 12.07 12.40 -11.54
N TRP A 224 12.89 11.70 -10.74
CA TRP A 224 14.21 11.25 -11.18
C TRP A 224 14.15 10.40 -12.45
N LEU A 225 13.20 9.45 -12.52
CA LEU A 225 12.99 8.58 -13.68
C LEU A 225 12.58 9.38 -14.91
N THR A 226 11.69 10.36 -14.75
CA THR A 226 11.19 11.21 -15.83
C THR A 226 12.29 12.12 -16.36
N GLN A 227 13.03 12.81 -15.49
CA GLN A 227 14.13 13.71 -15.87
C GLN A 227 15.23 12.99 -16.65
N LYS A 228 15.50 11.73 -16.32
CA LYS A 228 16.51 10.91 -16.98
C LYS A 228 15.96 10.09 -18.16
N ASN A 229 14.66 10.17 -18.42
CA ASN A 229 13.97 9.39 -19.44
C ASN A 229 14.23 7.88 -19.31
N HIS A 230 14.29 7.38 -18.06
CA HIS A 230 14.48 5.96 -17.79
C HIS A 230 13.18 5.19 -18.03
N GLN A 231 13.27 4.18 -18.88
CA GLN A 231 12.19 3.21 -19.03
C GLN A 231 12.13 2.30 -17.80
N CYS A 232 10.97 2.16 -17.23
CA CYS A 232 10.78 1.32 -16.06
C CYS A 232 9.47 0.49 -16.12
N ILE A 233 9.41 -0.51 -15.27
CA ILE A 233 8.13 -1.11 -14.88
C ILE A 233 7.86 -0.60 -13.48
N TRP A 234 6.82 0.21 -13.31
CA TRP A 234 6.38 0.74 -12.02
C TRP A 234 5.19 -0.04 -11.52
N TYR A 235 5.33 -0.68 -10.37
CA TYR A 235 4.27 -1.48 -9.76
C TYR A 235 3.90 -0.94 -8.37
N PRO A 236 2.74 -0.28 -8.23
CA PRO A 236 2.24 0.18 -6.93
C PRO A 236 1.63 -1.00 -6.16
N CYS A 237 2.34 -1.49 -5.14
CA CYS A 237 1.91 -2.61 -4.31
C CYS A 237 0.70 -2.24 -3.45
N GLN A 238 -0.25 -3.16 -3.35
CA GLN A 238 -1.46 -2.97 -2.55
C GLN A 238 -1.57 -4.03 -1.44
N PRO A 239 -2.39 -3.78 -0.39
CA PRO A 239 -2.57 -4.72 0.72
C PRO A 239 -3.09 -6.10 0.33
N TRP A 240 -3.70 -6.23 -0.83
CA TRP A 240 -4.25 -7.49 -1.38
C TRP A 240 -3.37 -8.13 -2.45
N ASP A 241 -2.26 -7.51 -2.81
CA ASP A 241 -1.32 -8.07 -3.79
C ASP A 241 -0.58 -9.28 -3.23
N THR A 242 -0.25 -10.18 -4.12
CA THR A 242 0.51 -11.40 -3.84
C THR A 242 1.75 -11.48 -4.73
N GLU A 243 2.68 -12.38 -4.38
CA GLU A 243 3.84 -12.66 -5.24
C GLU A 243 3.42 -13.03 -6.67
N LEU A 244 2.29 -13.73 -6.79
CA LEU A 244 1.76 -14.11 -8.10
C LEU A 244 1.34 -12.89 -8.91
N GLY A 245 0.67 -11.90 -8.28
CA GLY A 245 0.26 -10.66 -8.94
C GLY A 245 1.47 -9.88 -9.47
N VAL A 246 2.47 -9.67 -8.63
CA VAL A 246 3.72 -8.99 -9.01
C VAL A 246 4.45 -9.73 -10.12
N THR A 247 4.58 -11.06 -10.01
CA THR A 247 5.25 -11.90 -11.02
C THR A 247 4.54 -11.85 -12.37
N THR A 248 3.23 -12.00 -12.36
CA THR A 248 2.43 -11.98 -13.59
C THR A 248 2.53 -10.64 -14.28
N SER A 249 2.51 -9.54 -13.52
CA SER A 249 2.69 -8.19 -14.02
C SER A 249 4.05 -7.98 -14.68
N LEU A 250 5.11 -8.48 -14.03
CA LEU A 250 6.46 -8.45 -14.57
C LEU A 250 6.54 -9.23 -15.90
N LEU A 251 6.02 -10.45 -15.94
CA LEU A 251 6.02 -11.26 -17.16
C LEU A 251 5.25 -10.59 -18.29
N HIS A 252 4.08 -10.02 -17.99
CA HIS A 252 3.28 -9.32 -18.97
C HIS A 252 3.99 -8.07 -19.52
N ALA A 253 4.63 -7.29 -18.66
CA ALA A 253 5.40 -6.13 -19.07
C ALA A 253 6.59 -6.50 -19.96
N LEU A 254 7.16 -7.70 -19.75
CA LEU A 254 8.20 -8.27 -20.59
C LEU A 254 7.67 -8.89 -21.91
N GLY A 255 6.37 -8.80 -22.16
CA GLY A 255 5.73 -9.33 -23.37
C GLY A 255 5.47 -10.85 -23.34
N ILE A 256 5.67 -11.50 -22.20
CA ILE A 256 5.49 -12.95 -22.03
C ILE A 256 4.04 -13.22 -21.65
N ARG A 257 3.24 -13.76 -22.57
CA ARG A 257 1.78 -13.94 -22.41
C ARG A 257 1.28 -15.35 -22.52
N GLU A 258 2.04 -16.25 -23.16
CA GLU A 258 1.61 -17.61 -23.51
C GLU A 258 2.68 -18.65 -23.22
N ASN A 259 2.26 -19.91 -23.12
CA ASN A 259 3.15 -21.07 -22.89
C ASN A 259 4.18 -21.35 -24.00
N LYS A 260 4.13 -20.61 -25.08
CA LYS A 260 5.05 -20.74 -26.21
C LYS A 260 6.39 -20.05 -25.99
N ASP A 261 6.58 -19.45 -24.82
CA ASP A 261 7.86 -18.84 -24.52
C ASP A 261 8.97 -19.92 -24.39
N GLU A 262 10.09 -19.68 -25.08
CA GLU A 262 11.22 -20.60 -25.12
C GLU A 262 11.86 -20.86 -23.74
N PHE A 263 11.64 -19.93 -22.78
CA PHE A 263 12.18 -19.99 -21.43
C PHE A 263 11.23 -20.65 -20.43
N LYS A 264 10.03 -21.03 -20.88
CA LYS A 264 9.02 -21.70 -20.04
C LYS A 264 8.70 -20.92 -18.75
N LEU A 265 8.70 -19.58 -18.82
CA LEU A 265 8.46 -18.71 -17.67
C LEU A 265 7.03 -18.86 -17.14
N ILE A 266 6.05 -19.02 -18.02
CA ILE A 266 4.65 -19.22 -17.63
C ILE A 266 4.47 -20.57 -16.89
N GLU A 267 5.28 -21.58 -17.22
CA GLU A 267 5.23 -22.87 -16.49
C GLU A 267 5.66 -22.73 -15.02
N THR A 268 6.36 -21.65 -14.64
CA THR A 268 6.74 -21.38 -13.26
C THR A 268 5.57 -20.85 -12.43
N LEU A 269 4.51 -20.38 -13.08
CA LEU A 269 3.33 -19.88 -12.40
C LEU A 269 2.45 -21.04 -11.94
N PRO A 270 1.80 -20.91 -10.76
CA PRO A 270 0.93 -21.93 -10.26
C PRO A 270 -0.29 -22.12 -11.17
N LEU A 271 -0.78 -23.35 -11.26
CA LEU A 271 -2.01 -23.69 -11.99
C LEU A 271 -3.29 -23.14 -11.34
N SER A 272 -3.20 -22.79 -10.08
CA SER A 272 -4.29 -22.26 -9.27
C SER A 272 -3.74 -21.13 -8.38
N PRO A 273 -4.52 -20.06 -8.14
CA PRO A 273 -4.13 -18.97 -7.22
C PRO A 273 -3.80 -19.41 -5.80
N ARG A 274 -4.13 -20.64 -5.44
CA ARG A 274 -3.86 -21.23 -4.12
C ARG A 274 -2.54 -21.97 -4.02
N GLN A 275 -1.95 -22.31 -5.14
CA GLN A 275 -0.62 -22.91 -5.14
C GLN A 275 0.41 -21.80 -4.98
N PRO A 276 1.42 -21.96 -4.13
CA PRO A 276 2.48 -20.99 -4.00
C PRO A 276 3.26 -20.89 -5.32
N LEU A 277 3.82 -19.71 -5.57
CA LEU A 277 4.75 -19.51 -6.66
C LEU A 277 6.02 -20.35 -6.40
N GLU A 278 6.50 -21.07 -7.40
CA GLU A 278 7.79 -21.76 -7.33
C GLU A 278 8.94 -20.75 -7.53
N ILE A 279 9.23 -20.00 -6.48
CA ILE A 279 10.17 -18.87 -6.49
C ILE A 279 11.54 -19.24 -7.06
N ASP A 280 12.06 -20.43 -6.72
CA ASP A 280 13.40 -20.85 -7.17
C ASP A 280 13.42 -21.22 -8.65
N LEU A 281 12.36 -21.82 -9.16
CA LEU A 281 12.21 -22.11 -10.57
C LEU A 281 12.04 -20.82 -11.36
N PHE A 282 11.14 -19.95 -10.93
CA PHE A 282 10.94 -18.62 -11.51
C PHE A 282 12.27 -17.85 -11.58
N ARG A 283 12.99 -17.77 -10.46
CA ARG A 283 14.27 -17.05 -10.39
C ARG A 283 15.27 -17.57 -11.43
N ARG A 284 15.42 -18.88 -11.59
CA ARG A 284 16.33 -19.47 -12.58
C ARG A 284 15.93 -19.11 -14.00
N ARG A 285 14.66 -19.27 -14.35
CA ARG A 285 14.15 -19.03 -15.70
C ARG A 285 14.19 -17.56 -16.09
N ILE A 286 13.85 -16.65 -15.19
CA ILE A 286 13.87 -15.21 -15.48
C ILE A 286 15.31 -14.69 -15.62
N ILE A 287 16.28 -15.21 -14.87
CA ILE A 287 17.70 -14.87 -15.04
C ILE A 287 18.17 -15.28 -16.43
N GLU A 288 17.87 -16.50 -16.86
CA GLU A 288 18.21 -17.01 -18.19
C GLU A 288 17.60 -16.12 -19.28
N PHE A 289 16.30 -15.82 -19.19
CA PHE A 289 15.59 -14.95 -20.12
C PHE A 289 16.23 -13.56 -20.22
N LEU A 290 16.41 -12.88 -19.10
CA LEU A 290 16.95 -11.51 -19.09
C LEU A 290 18.38 -11.44 -19.66
N ASN A 291 19.20 -12.45 -19.37
CA ASN A 291 20.58 -12.50 -19.86
C ASN A 291 20.67 -12.84 -21.35
N VAL A 292 19.90 -13.82 -21.83
CA VAL A 292 19.90 -14.19 -23.26
C VAL A 292 19.33 -13.09 -24.12
N LYS A 293 18.22 -12.46 -23.69
CA LYS A 293 17.61 -11.33 -24.40
C LYS A 293 18.34 -10.00 -24.16
N LYS A 294 19.36 -9.97 -23.29
CA LYS A 294 20.14 -8.77 -22.91
C LYS A 294 19.26 -7.59 -22.47
N ILE A 295 18.22 -7.90 -21.73
CA ILE A 295 17.24 -6.89 -21.27
C ILE A 295 17.83 -6.11 -20.13
N GLU A 296 17.87 -4.79 -20.29
CA GLU A 296 18.12 -3.81 -19.23
C GLU A 296 16.77 -3.33 -18.72
N LEU A 297 16.50 -3.53 -17.43
CA LEU A 297 15.20 -3.25 -16.85
C LEU A 297 15.35 -2.56 -15.50
N LEU A 298 14.60 -1.47 -15.34
CA LEU A 298 14.41 -0.81 -14.06
C LEU A 298 13.02 -1.19 -13.53
N PHE A 299 12.99 -1.91 -12.41
CA PHE A 299 11.75 -2.39 -11.80
C PHE A 299 11.53 -1.68 -10.48
N VAL A 300 10.47 -0.90 -10.41
CA VAL A 300 10.06 -0.14 -9.23
C VAL A 300 8.88 -0.84 -8.58
N LEU A 301 9.04 -1.19 -7.32
CA LEU A 301 7.95 -1.63 -6.45
C LEU A 301 7.66 -0.50 -5.47
N ASP A 302 6.52 0.15 -5.66
CA ASP A 302 6.07 1.22 -4.79
C ASP A 302 5.19 0.66 -3.68
N ASP A 303 5.27 1.25 -2.49
CA ASP A 303 4.56 0.81 -1.28
C ASP A 303 4.73 -0.70 -0.94
N VAL A 304 5.96 -1.22 -1.06
CA VAL A 304 6.29 -2.64 -0.79
C VAL A 304 5.85 -3.10 0.59
N HIS A 305 5.74 -2.20 1.55
CA HIS A 305 5.26 -2.52 2.91
C HIS A 305 3.80 -3.01 2.95
N ASN A 306 3.04 -2.83 1.88
CA ASN A 306 1.69 -3.36 1.73
C ASN A 306 1.68 -4.87 1.42
N LEU A 307 2.77 -5.40 0.87
CA LEU A 307 2.85 -6.84 0.60
C LEU A 307 2.88 -7.64 1.91
N PRO A 308 2.27 -8.84 1.93
CA PRO A 308 2.30 -9.70 3.10
C PRO A 308 3.74 -10.11 3.48
N LYS A 309 3.98 -10.39 4.75
CA LYS A 309 5.32 -10.78 5.24
C LYS A 309 5.88 -12.02 4.54
N SER A 310 5.02 -12.93 4.07
CA SER A 310 5.42 -14.09 3.26
C SER A 310 6.15 -13.70 1.98
N SER A 311 5.78 -12.57 1.38
CA SER A 311 6.36 -12.07 0.13
C SER A 311 7.80 -11.59 0.26
N MET A 312 8.34 -11.47 1.48
CA MET A 312 9.74 -11.07 1.68
C MET A 312 10.74 -12.08 1.07
N LYS A 313 10.38 -13.36 0.99
CA LYS A 313 11.19 -14.37 0.28
C LYS A 313 11.23 -14.09 -1.22
N PHE A 314 10.11 -13.69 -1.80
CA PHE A 314 10.02 -13.32 -3.20
C PHE A 314 10.82 -12.05 -3.50
N ILE A 315 10.72 -11.01 -2.65
CA ILE A 315 11.54 -9.80 -2.79
C ILE A 315 13.04 -10.15 -2.69
N GLY A 316 13.44 -11.05 -1.79
CA GLY A 316 14.80 -11.59 -1.73
C GLY A 316 15.23 -12.30 -3.01
N ALA A 317 14.32 -13.02 -3.67
CA ALA A 317 14.58 -13.63 -4.97
C ALA A 317 14.76 -12.58 -6.08
N LEU A 318 13.96 -11.52 -6.11
CA LEU A 318 14.14 -10.37 -7.02
C LEU A 318 15.52 -9.70 -6.83
N LEU A 319 15.98 -9.54 -5.59
CA LEU A 319 17.34 -9.07 -5.32
C LEU A 319 18.40 -10.02 -5.88
N GLN A 320 18.20 -11.34 -5.81
CA GLN A 320 19.14 -12.29 -6.40
C GLN A 320 19.12 -12.27 -7.93
N ILE A 321 17.95 -12.01 -8.53
CA ILE A 321 17.82 -11.81 -9.98
C ILE A 321 18.60 -10.57 -10.39
N SER A 322 18.41 -9.45 -9.69
CA SER A 322 19.09 -8.19 -10.00
C SER A 322 20.62 -8.27 -9.90
N LYS A 323 21.14 -9.09 -8.97
CA LYS A 323 22.59 -9.34 -8.85
C LYS A 323 23.20 -10.11 -10.03
N LYS A 324 22.39 -10.85 -10.79
CA LYS A 324 22.85 -11.75 -11.87
C LYS A 324 22.45 -11.29 -13.27
N THR A 325 21.75 -10.19 -13.36
CA THR A 325 21.20 -9.64 -14.61
C THR A 325 21.41 -8.12 -14.63
N LYS A 326 20.97 -7.48 -15.70
CA LYS A 326 20.91 -6.01 -15.78
C LYS A 326 19.59 -5.44 -15.21
N LEU A 327 18.87 -6.20 -14.42
CA LEU A 327 17.72 -5.71 -13.66
C LEU A 327 18.21 -4.81 -12.53
N ARG A 328 17.66 -3.60 -12.45
CA ARG A 328 17.81 -2.67 -11.33
C ARG A 328 16.51 -2.59 -10.54
N LEU A 329 16.60 -2.72 -9.22
CA LEU A 329 15.44 -2.68 -8.32
C LEU A 329 15.36 -1.38 -7.55
N VAL A 330 14.21 -0.71 -7.61
CA VAL A 330 13.85 0.39 -6.71
C VAL A 330 12.69 -0.07 -5.84
N LEU A 331 12.90 -0.10 -4.54
CA LEU A 331 11.90 -0.50 -3.56
C LEU A 331 11.54 0.70 -2.70
N ILE A 332 10.27 1.10 -2.74
CA ILE A 332 9.75 2.24 -1.99
C ILE A 332 8.91 1.71 -0.83
N SER A 333 9.21 2.11 0.40
CA SER A 333 8.55 1.58 1.59
C SER A 333 8.43 2.62 2.69
N ARG A 334 7.42 2.49 3.54
CA ARG A 334 7.30 3.26 4.79
C ARG A 334 8.15 2.68 5.91
N LYS A 335 8.57 1.41 5.79
CA LYS A 335 9.28 0.65 6.82
C LYS A 335 10.53 0.01 6.23
N ASN A 336 11.48 -0.28 7.10
CA ASN A 336 12.62 -1.11 6.73
C ASN A 336 12.13 -2.52 6.34
N LEU A 337 12.70 -3.04 5.26
CA LEU A 337 12.32 -4.34 4.70
C LEU A 337 13.30 -5.42 5.16
N ASN A 338 12.78 -6.55 5.63
CA ASN A 338 13.57 -7.64 6.21
C ASN A 338 13.95 -8.74 5.19
N PHE A 339 14.30 -8.37 3.94
CA PHE A 339 14.72 -9.31 2.91
C PHE A 339 16.24 -9.29 2.63
N TYR A 340 16.97 -8.37 3.21
CA TYR A 340 18.42 -8.20 3.12
C TYR A 340 19.04 -7.95 4.49
N ASP A 341 20.35 -8.18 4.63
CA ASP A 341 21.08 -7.94 5.87
C ASP A 341 22.06 -6.75 5.74
N ARG A 342 22.66 -6.35 6.87
CA ARG A 342 23.63 -5.25 6.89
C ARG A 342 24.86 -5.49 6.05
N ARG A 343 25.21 -6.76 5.77
CA ARG A 343 26.32 -7.10 4.89
C ARG A 343 25.99 -6.80 3.43
N ASP A 344 24.73 -6.90 3.03
CA ASP A 344 24.29 -6.50 1.68
C ASP A 344 24.47 -5.00 1.45
N VAL A 345 24.33 -4.17 2.49
CA VAL A 345 24.52 -2.73 2.42
C VAL A 345 26.02 -2.35 2.50
N HIS A 346 26.70 -2.79 3.56
CA HIS A 346 28.03 -2.27 3.89
C HIS A 346 29.17 -3.06 3.26
N THR A 347 29.07 -4.39 3.22
CA THR A 347 30.16 -5.26 2.77
C THR A 347 30.02 -5.62 1.30
N ARG A 348 28.88 -6.18 0.93
CA ARG A 348 28.63 -6.65 -0.45
C ARG A 348 28.23 -5.53 -1.39
N LYS A 349 27.76 -4.42 -0.86
CA LYS A 349 27.29 -3.24 -1.60
C LYS A 349 26.24 -3.56 -2.69
N ASN A 350 25.38 -4.53 -2.42
CA ASN A 350 24.32 -4.95 -3.35
C ASN A 350 23.07 -4.07 -3.21
N VAL A 351 22.87 -3.52 -2.01
CA VAL A 351 21.71 -2.72 -1.63
C VAL A 351 22.19 -1.35 -1.16
N SER A 352 21.59 -0.30 -1.70
CA SER A 352 21.72 1.07 -1.20
C SER A 352 20.47 1.44 -0.40
N GLU A 353 20.62 2.17 0.68
CA GLU A 353 19.51 2.70 1.48
C GLU A 353 19.44 4.22 1.31
N LEU A 354 18.24 4.72 1.04
CA LEU A 354 17.95 6.15 0.92
C LEU A 354 16.77 6.51 1.84
N PRO A 355 17.04 6.80 3.12
CA PRO A 355 16.00 7.34 3.98
C PRO A 355 15.69 8.79 3.61
N LEU A 356 14.39 9.12 3.48
CA LEU A 356 13.91 10.47 3.25
C LEU A 356 13.42 11.10 4.55
N ASN A 357 13.92 12.28 4.83
CA ASN A 357 13.49 13.15 5.92
C ASN A 357 12.61 14.29 5.36
N GLY A 358 12.13 15.20 6.21
CA GLY A 358 11.49 16.44 5.79
C GLY A 358 12.41 17.30 4.90
N LEU A 359 11.82 18.28 4.24
CA LEU A 359 12.56 19.28 3.47
C LEU A 359 13.35 20.18 4.45
N THR A 360 14.51 20.62 4.02
CA THR A 360 15.29 21.61 4.79
C THR A 360 14.64 22.99 4.74
N ILE A 361 15.04 23.88 5.62
CA ILE A 361 14.53 25.26 5.63
C ILE A 361 14.83 25.96 4.30
N GLU A 362 16.01 25.72 3.70
CA GLU A 362 16.39 26.28 2.41
C GLU A 362 15.50 25.74 1.28
N GLU A 363 15.15 24.45 1.30
CA GLU A 363 14.26 23.84 0.32
C GLU A 363 12.83 24.37 0.49
N LEU A 364 12.39 24.58 1.73
CA LEU A 364 11.10 25.20 2.02
C LEU A 364 11.04 26.65 1.54
N ASN A 365 12.06 27.45 1.80
CA ASN A 365 12.14 28.82 1.30
C ASN A 365 12.01 28.85 -0.22
N SER A 366 12.77 27.99 -0.92
CA SER A 366 12.69 27.89 -2.39
C SER A 366 11.31 27.50 -2.90
N TRP A 367 10.55 26.70 -2.12
CA TRP A 367 9.16 26.36 -2.47
C TRP A 367 8.21 27.53 -2.21
N LEU A 368 8.35 28.17 -1.07
CA LEU A 368 7.48 29.30 -0.66
C LEU A 368 7.65 30.55 -1.54
N ASP A 369 8.82 30.76 -2.13
CA ASP A 369 9.07 31.85 -3.08
C ASP A 369 8.12 31.81 -4.28
N ASN A 370 7.57 30.63 -4.61
CA ASN A 370 6.59 30.44 -5.67
C ASN A 370 5.13 30.66 -5.23
N PHE A 371 4.89 30.92 -3.92
CA PHE A 371 3.53 31.11 -3.40
C PHE A 371 3.02 32.50 -3.73
N SER A 372 1.86 32.57 -4.33
CA SER A 372 1.23 33.83 -4.75
C SER A 372 0.58 34.64 -3.60
N LYS A 373 0.63 34.17 -2.35
CA LYS A 373 -0.12 34.72 -1.23
C LYS A 373 0.77 35.55 -0.29
N LYS A 374 0.32 36.77 0.04
CA LYS A 374 1.04 37.75 0.87
C LYS A 374 1.19 37.43 2.37
N GLU A 375 0.58 36.36 2.87
CA GLU A 375 0.53 36.02 4.30
C GLU A 375 0.79 34.51 4.50
N THR A 376 1.92 34.03 4.00
CA THR A 376 2.37 32.65 4.29
C THR A 376 3.27 32.65 5.53
N PRO A 377 3.18 31.63 6.40
CA PRO A 377 4.15 31.44 7.49
C PRO A 377 5.58 31.33 6.94
N SER A 378 6.55 31.70 7.76
CA SER A 378 7.96 31.55 7.37
C SER A 378 8.36 30.08 7.22
N ALA A 379 9.43 29.80 6.48
CA ALA A 379 9.94 28.43 6.33
C ALA A 379 10.35 27.82 7.67
N GLU A 380 10.86 28.64 8.58
CA GLU A 380 11.21 28.25 9.95
C GLU A 380 9.98 27.83 10.75
N GLU A 381 8.89 28.61 10.67
CA GLU A 381 7.61 28.27 11.31
C GLU A 381 7.01 26.98 10.76
N ILE A 382 6.99 26.85 9.43
CA ILE A 382 6.50 25.62 8.77
C ILE A 382 7.38 24.42 9.15
N HIS A 383 8.69 24.59 9.12
CA HIS A 383 9.62 23.52 9.49
C HIS A 383 9.47 23.12 10.96
N SER A 384 9.33 24.09 11.85
CA SER A 384 9.08 23.83 13.28
C SER A 384 7.76 23.07 13.49
N ALA A 385 6.71 23.46 12.78
CA ALA A 385 5.39 22.87 12.92
C ALA A 385 5.21 21.51 12.19
N THR A 386 5.97 21.24 11.13
CA THR A 386 5.74 20.06 10.26
C THR A 386 6.96 19.18 10.03
N GLY A 387 8.15 19.58 10.55
CA GLY A 387 9.43 18.94 10.23
C GLY A 387 9.82 19.03 8.76
N GLY A 388 9.31 20.00 8.05
CA GLY A 388 9.51 20.12 6.60
C GLY A 388 8.75 19.05 5.80
N HIS A 389 7.63 18.56 6.31
CA HIS A 389 6.87 17.50 5.64
C HIS A 389 6.17 18.02 4.37
N PRO A 390 6.50 17.50 3.16
CA PRO A 390 6.00 18.06 1.89
C PRO A 390 4.47 18.13 1.80
N LEU A 391 3.77 17.08 2.26
CA LEU A 391 2.31 17.07 2.24
C LEU A 391 1.70 18.20 3.08
N ALA A 392 2.32 18.53 4.22
CA ALA A 392 1.85 19.63 5.04
C ALA A 392 2.01 20.98 4.32
N VAL A 393 3.11 21.17 3.60
CA VAL A 393 3.35 22.38 2.79
C VAL A 393 2.35 22.46 1.63
N GLU A 394 2.08 21.34 0.95
CA GLU A 394 1.07 21.28 -0.12
C GLU A 394 -0.35 21.62 0.41
N LEU A 395 -0.69 21.13 1.59
CA LEU A 395 -1.97 21.47 2.23
C LEU A 395 -2.04 22.95 2.62
N LEU A 396 -0.92 23.55 3.07
CA LEU A 396 -0.86 25.01 3.31
C LEU A 396 -1.03 25.81 2.03
N GLU A 397 -0.45 25.36 0.92
CA GLU A 397 -0.61 25.98 -0.39
C GLU A 397 -2.08 25.99 -0.84
N ILE A 398 -2.78 24.87 -0.65
CA ILE A 398 -4.17 24.67 -1.08
C ILE A 398 -5.15 25.47 -0.19
N TYR A 399 -4.99 25.38 1.12
CA TYR A 399 -5.99 25.86 2.10
C TYR A 399 -5.64 27.18 2.78
N GLY A 400 -4.38 27.65 2.68
CA GLY A 400 -3.95 28.94 3.24
C GLY A 400 -3.28 28.84 4.62
N GLN A 401 -3.27 29.93 5.38
CA GLN A 401 -2.35 30.25 6.49
C GLN A 401 -2.35 29.35 7.72
N LYS A 402 -3.28 28.43 7.90
CA LYS A 402 -3.33 27.57 9.08
C LYS A 402 -3.12 26.11 8.69
N ILE A 403 -2.34 25.40 9.50
CA ILE A 403 -2.25 23.95 9.41
C ILE A 403 -3.66 23.38 9.45
N HIS A 404 -4.10 22.80 8.34
CA HIS A 404 -5.47 22.36 8.15
C HIS A 404 -5.78 21.13 9.01
N GLY A 405 -7.04 20.97 9.42
CA GLY A 405 -7.49 19.79 10.16
C GLY A 405 -7.21 18.45 9.44
N ASP A 406 -7.08 18.47 8.12
CA ASP A 406 -6.70 17.29 7.33
C ASP A 406 -5.24 16.85 7.59
N TRP A 407 -4.34 17.76 7.95
CA TRP A 407 -2.98 17.42 8.39
C TRP A 407 -3.01 16.64 9.72
N LEU A 408 -3.79 17.10 10.69
CA LEU A 408 -3.93 16.40 11.97
C LEU A 408 -4.56 15.03 11.79
N ARG A 409 -5.55 14.91 10.93
CA ARG A 409 -6.18 13.65 10.57
C ARG A 409 -5.19 12.71 9.87
N PHE A 410 -4.36 13.22 8.98
CA PHE A 410 -3.28 12.46 8.35
C PHE A 410 -2.27 11.94 9.37
N LEU A 411 -1.85 12.77 10.35
CA LEU A 411 -0.99 12.33 11.44
C LEU A 411 -1.60 11.15 12.21
N ASP A 412 -2.89 11.20 12.50
CA ASP A 412 -3.59 10.13 13.21
C ASP A 412 -3.66 8.83 12.41
N GLU A 413 -4.19 8.92 11.19
CA GLU A 413 -4.51 7.75 10.39
C GLU A 413 -3.26 7.07 9.82
N GLU A 414 -2.27 7.84 9.40
CA GLU A 414 -1.13 7.34 8.63
C GLU A 414 0.17 7.20 9.45
N ILE A 415 0.26 7.91 10.57
CA ILE A 415 1.46 7.90 11.41
C ILE A 415 1.17 7.26 12.77
N LEU A 416 0.31 7.83 13.58
CA LEU A 416 0.09 7.36 14.95
C LEU A 416 -0.58 5.98 15.02
N SER A 417 -1.55 5.71 14.14
CA SER A 417 -2.28 4.43 14.13
C SER A 417 -1.42 3.22 13.76
N VAL A 418 -0.30 3.43 13.09
CA VAL A 418 0.60 2.35 12.62
C VAL A 418 1.80 2.11 13.54
N LEU A 419 2.01 2.97 14.54
CA LEU A 419 3.09 2.81 15.50
C LEU A 419 2.86 1.61 16.43
N PRO A 420 3.91 0.87 16.80
CA PRO A 420 3.85 -0.07 17.91
C PRO A 420 3.42 0.64 19.21
N LYS A 421 2.70 -0.05 20.06
CA LYS A 421 2.18 0.53 21.31
C LYS A 421 3.29 1.12 22.19
N SER A 422 4.44 0.47 22.28
CA SER A 422 5.60 0.96 23.02
C SER A 422 6.18 2.26 22.45
N GLU A 423 6.22 2.40 21.13
CA GLU A 423 6.67 3.64 20.48
C GLU A 423 5.66 4.76 20.65
N TYR A 424 4.36 4.44 20.58
CA TYR A 424 3.31 5.42 20.87
C TYR A 424 3.36 5.92 22.31
N GLU A 425 3.52 5.03 23.30
CA GLU A 425 3.63 5.38 24.73
C GLU A 425 4.89 6.24 25.01
N LEU A 426 6.00 5.96 24.32
CA LEU A 426 7.21 6.77 24.39
C LEU A 426 6.96 8.21 23.87
N LEU A 427 6.30 8.35 22.73
CA LEU A 427 5.95 9.66 22.18
C LEU A 427 4.92 10.39 23.06
N ALA A 428 3.93 9.69 23.60
CA ALA A 428 2.94 10.27 24.51
C ALA A 428 3.58 10.75 25.83
N THR A 429 4.60 10.04 26.32
CA THR A 429 5.39 10.45 27.50
C THR A 429 6.13 11.74 27.22
N LEU A 430 6.78 11.86 26.06
CA LEU A 430 7.45 13.09 25.65
C LEU A 430 6.49 14.25 25.44
N ALA A 431 5.30 14.02 24.90
CA ALA A 431 4.30 15.05 24.67
C ALA A 431 3.92 15.79 25.97
N ASN A 432 3.88 15.06 27.09
CA ASN A 432 3.56 15.60 28.40
C ASN A 432 4.76 16.30 29.09
N SER A 433 5.96 16.27 28.50
CA SER A 433 7.12 16.94 29.06
C SER A 433 7.18 18.40 28.65
N GLU A 434 7.70 19.25 29.54
CA GLU A 434 7.97 20.67 29.26
C GLU A 434 9.39 20.90 28.73
N ARG A 435 10.25 19.88 28.79
CA ARG A 435 11.68 19.96 28.39
C ARG A 435 12.12 18.69 27.72
N PRO A 436 13.17 18.72 26.88
CA PRO A 436 13.82 17.52 26.36
C PRO A 436 14.18 16.55 27.49
N ILE A 437 13.98 15.26 27.25
CA ILE A 437 14.28 14.21 28.24
C ILE A 437 15.47 13.38 27.76
N PRO A 438 16.54 13.22 28.57
CA PRO A 438 17.62 12.29 28.27
C PRO A 438 17.12 10.87 28.05
N TRP A 439 17.74 10.12 27.13
CA TRP A 439 17.25 8.81 26.73
C TRP A 439 17.00 7.84 27.89
N GLU A 440 17.97 7.71 28.76
CA GLU A 440 17.88 6.77 29.90
C GLU A 440 16.65 7.03 30.78
N LYS A 441 16.38 8.32 31.03
CA LYS A 441 15.21 8.74 31.79
C LYS A 441 13.91 8.52 31.01
N LEU A 442 13.90 8.82 29.70
CA LEU A 442 12.74 8.63 28.85
C LEU A 442 12.37 7.16 28.74
N ALA A 443 13.34 6.30 28.48
CA ALA A 443 13.14 4.86 28.38
C ALA A 443 12.59 4.27 29.70
N SER A 444 13.13 4.72 30.84
CA SER A 444 12.63 4.29 32.15
C SER A 444 11.18 4.73 32.44
N ILE A 445 10.81 5.96 32.09
CA ILE A 445 9.45 6.49 32.34
C ILE A 445 8.41 5.85 31.40
N SER A 446 8.79 5.58 30.15
CA SER A 446 7.89 5.01 29.12
C SER A 446 7.91 3.49 29.11
N ASP A 447 8.65 2.83 30.00
CA ASP A 447 8.85 1.37 30.03
C ASP A 447 9.30 0.83 28.66
N PHE A 448 10.19 1.58 28.01
CA PHE A 448 10.68 1.26 26.67
C PHE A 448 12.03 0.54 26.79
N GLU A 449 12.08 -0.69 26.31
CA GLU A 449 13.31 -1.48 26.31
C GLU A 449 14.16 -1.23 25.07
N GLY A 450 15.44 -0.96 25.26
CA GLY A 450 16.42 -0.90 24.18
C GLY A 450 16.99 0.49 23.89
N LYS A 451 17.52 0.64 22.66
CA LYS A 451 18.09 1.90 22.16
C LYS A 451 17.00 2.79 21.57
N PRO A 452 17.28 4.11 21.44
CA PRO A 452 16.34 5.01 20.77
C PRO A 452 15.87 4.46 19.43
N PRO A 453 14.54 4.46 19.16
CA PRO A 453 13.99 3.88 17.94
C PRO A 453 14.44 4.70 16.73
N LYS A 454 15.45 4.18 16.04
CA LYS A 454 16.07 4.84 14.88
C LYS A 454 15.04 5.23 13.81
N GLN A 455 13.95 4.49 13.74
CA GLN A 455 12.87 4.74 12.79
C GLN A 455 12.12 6.04 13.12
N LEU A 456 11.84 6.30 14.39
CA LEU A 456 11.21 7.55 14.82
C LEU A 456 12.13 8.74 14.61
N ILE A 457 13.44 8.58 14.87
CA ILE A 457 14.44 9.63 14.66
C ILE A 457 14.59 9.93 13.17
N SER A 458 14.78 8.92 12.34
CA SER A 458 14.94 9.09 10.89
C SER A 458 13.70 9.67 10.20
N HIS A 459 12.55 9.52 10.81
CA HIS A 459 11.28 10.09 10.31
C HIS A 459 11.00 11.49 10.85
N GLY A 460 11.87 12.04 11.71
CA GLY A 460 11.68 13.34 12.33
C GLY A 460 10.57 13.40 13.37
N LEU A 461 10.02 12.26 13.78
CA LEU A 461 8.99 12.18 14.83
C LEU A 461 9.60 12.34 16.22
N LEU A 462 10.80 11.81 16.39
CA LEU A 462 11.62 11.92 17.59
C LEU A 462 12.89 12.71 17.22
N ILE A 463 13.08 13.86 17.86
CA ILE A 463 14.20 14.78 17.60
C ILE A 463 15.23 14.58 18.69
N GLU A 464 16.49 14.33 18.31
CA GLU A 464 17.63 14.27 19.24
C GLU A 464 18.24 15.65 19.35
N LEU A 465 18.25 16.21 20.56
CA LEU A 465 18.85 17.50 20.92
C LEU A 465 20.03 17.29 21.89
N ASN A 466 20.82 18.30 22.09
CA ASN A 466 21.98 18.24 23.04
C ASN A 466 21.56 17.87 24.48
N ASP A 467 20.33 18.27 24.86
CA ASP A 467 19.78 18.06 26.22
C ASP A 467 18.89 16.84 26.36
N GLY A 468 18.71 16.07 25.28
CA GLY A 468 17.86 14.87 25.25
C GLY A 468 16.96 14.77 24.03
N PHE A 469 15.89 13.99 24.16
CA PHE A 469 14.94 13.76 23.07
C PHE A 469 13.74 14.69 23.20
N TRP A 470 13.22 15.11 22.07
CA TRP A 470 12.06 15.98 21.95
C TRP A 470 11.13 15.50 20.83
N LEU A 471 9.89 15.96 20.87
CA LEU A 471 8.91 15.70 19.82
C LEU A 471 8.84 16.84 18.82
N HIS A 472 8.47 16.47 17.61
CA HIS A 472 7.99 17.41 16.62
C HIS A 472 6.73 18.14 17.14
N GLU A 473 6.63 19.48 17.00
CA GLU A 473 5.59 20.28 17.64
C GLU A 473 4.16 19.86 17.24
N ALA A 474 3.93 19.64 15.94
CA ALA A 474 2.61 19.20 15.49
C ALA A 474 2.18 17.83 16.07
N LEU A 475 3.14 16.92 16.24
CA LEU A 475 2.89 15.63 16.86
C LEU A 475 2.62 15.78 18.36
N ARG A 476 3.33 16.69 19.02
CA ARG A 476 3.13 17.01 20.42
C ARG A 476 1.76 17.59 20.69
N GLU A 477 1.34 18.60 19.94
CA GLU A 477 -0.01 19.18 20.05
C GLU A 477 -1.09 18.14 19.86
N ARG A 478 -0.91 17.26 18.86
CA ARG A 478 -1.89 16.21 18.58
C ARG A 478 -2.02 15.18 19.71
N LEU A 479 -0.89 14.71 20.25
CA LEU A 479 -0.87 13.78 21.37
C LEU A 479 -1.45 14.39 22.64
N LEU A 480 -1.19 15.67 22.90
CA LEU A 480 -1.78 16.40 24.04
C LEU A 480 -3.31 16.53 23.93
N LEU A 481 -3.85 16.73 22.73
CA LEU A 481 -5.30 16.75 22.48
C LEU A 481 -5.97 15.39 22.79
N GLU A 482 -5.30 14.27 22.52
CA GLU A 482 -5.80 12.94 22.87
C GLU A 482 -5.78 12.68 24.38
N VAL A 483 -4.68 13.02 25.04
CA VAL A 483 -4.55 12.91 26.50
C VAL A 483 -5.62 13.73 27.22
N GLY A 484 -5.89 14.95 26.75
CA GLY A 484 -6.96 15.81 27.26
C GLY A 484 -8.35 15.18 27.13
N LYS A 485 -8.66 14.53 26.01
CA LYS A 485 -9.94 13.82 25.80
C LYS A 485 -10.10 12.61 26.74
N VAL A 486 -9.02 11.87 26.98
CA VAL A 486 -9.04 10.71 27.91
C VAL A 486 -9.26 11.17 29.36
N GLN A 487 -8.68 12.29 29.77
CA GLN A 487 -8.89 12.83 31.12
C GLN A 487 -10.31 13.38 31.32
N THR A 488 -10.91 14.02 30.30
CA THR A 488 -12.29 14.51 30.37
C THR A 488 -13.29 13.37 30.42
N SER A 489 -13.11 12.32 29.63
CA SER A 489 -13.96 11.13 29.65
C SER A 489 -13.83 10.30 30.92
N ARG A 490 -12.71 10.37 31.65
CA ARG A 490 -12.57 9.79 32.98
C ARG A 490 -13.24 10.60 34.07
N LYS A 491 -13.26 11.92 33.96
CA LYS A 491 -13.98 12.80 34.91
C LYS A 491 -15.49 12.70 34.76
N GLU A 492 -16.00 12.51 33.53
CA GLU A 492 -17.45 12.31 33.30
C GLU A 492 -17.96 10.92 33.72
N LYS A 493 -17.09 9.94 33.92
CA LYS A 493 -17.44 8.61 34.45
C LYS A 493 -17.35 8.49 35.98
N ILE A 494 -16.89 9.52 36.67
CA ILE A 494 -16.73 9.59 38.13
C ILE A 494 -17.77 10.53 38.77
N ASN A 495 -18.48 11.30 38.00
CA ASN A 495 -19.68 12.04 38.36
C ASN A 495 -20.90 11.32 37.78
#